data_22d2d85ad766fac3e7bd8487c85fdaf4
#
_entry.id   22d2d85ad766fac3e7bd8487c85fdaf4
#
_cell.length_a   1.000
_cell.length_b   1.000
_cell.length_c   1.000
_cell.angle_alpha   90.00
_cell.angle_beta   90.00
_cell.angle_gamma   90.00
#
_symmetry.space_group_name_H-M   'P 1'
#
loop_
_entity.id
_entity.type
_entity.pdbx_description
1 polymer ?
#
loop_
_entity_poly.entity_id
_entity_poly.type
_entity_poly.pdbx_seq_one_letter_code
_entity_poly.pdbx_strand_id
1 'polypeptide(L)'
;MSSKLDVCLVESGIIGSDINQNLDNIYNKLKNLINVDLIVLPETFDKGFNFPPKNVHDFKNNPSILWMKTLAREKQCAICGSLMVKENDNIFNRFIFYDNVKDIIHTYDKLHLFSIANEDKYITSGTEIKSFKYKNWNICPQICYDLRFPVLTKEDAFD
;
A
#
# COMPACT_ATOMS: atom_id res chain seq x y z
N MET A 1 14.15 23.77 -4.44
CA MET A 1 13.11 22.79 -4.07
C MET A 1 13.70 21.88 -3.00
N SER A 2 12.98 21.52 -1.95
CA SER A 2 13.51 20.69 -0.86
C SER A 2 13.90 19.32 -1.38
N SER A 3 15.12 18.87 -1.07
CA SER A 3 15.57 17.49 -1.30
C SER A 3 15.11 16.54 -0.18
N LYS A 4 14.28 17.00 0.74
CA LYS A 4 13.80 16.27 1.90
C LYS A 4 12.37 15.81 1.68
N LEU A 5 12.07 14.57 2.08
CA LEU A 5 10.75 13.99 2.15
C LEU A 5 10.48 13.60 3.60
N ASP A 6 9.48 14.22 4.23
CA ASP A 6 9.06 13.89 5.59
C ASP A 6 8.06 12.72 5.54
N VAL A 7 8.47 11.57 6.08
CA VAL A 7 7.71 10.31 5.97
C VAL A 7 7.26 9.84 7.35
N CYS A 8 5.98 9.52 7.48
CA CYS A 8 5.41 8.85 8.65
C CYS A 8 5.21 7.36 8.36
N LEU A 9 5.97 6.49 9.02
CA LEU A 9 5.77 5.05 8.99
C LEU A 9 4.76 4.66 10.07
N VAL A 10 3.69 3.97 9.68
CA VAL A 10 2.63 3.54 10.59
C VAL A 10 2.84 2.10 11.02
N GLU A 11 3.14 1.89 12.29
CA GLU A 11 3.05 0.57 12.90
C GLU A 11 1.64 0.39 13.47
N SER A 12 0.91 -0.62 13.02
CA SER A 12 -0.42 -0.94 13.48
C SER A 12 -0.57 -2.44 13.74
N GLY A 13 -1.06 -2.78 14.93
CA GLY A 13 -1.53 -4.14 15.20
C GLY A 13 -2.84 -4.37 14.43
N ILE A 14 -2.79 -5.24 13.43
CA ILE A 14 -3.96 -5.62 12.65
C ILE A 14 -4.79 -6.63 13.45
N ILE A 15 -6.08 -6.33 13.65
CA ILE A 15 -7.01 -7.17 14.41
C ILE A 15 -7.89 -7.97 13.46
N GLY A 16 -7.53 -9.22 13.23
CA GLY A 16 -8.29 -10.11 12.37
C GLY A 16 -8.56 -9.50 10.99
N SER A 17 -9.75 -9.72 10.45
CA SER A 17 -10.20 -9.19 9.16
C SER A 17 -11.26 -8.09 9.28
N ASP A 18 -11.37 -7.45 10.43
CA ASP A 18 -12.30 -6.34 10.66
C ASP A 18 -11.73 -5.03 10.10
N ILE A 19 -12.18 -4.69 8.91
CA ILE A 19 -11.70 -3.52 8.17
C ILE A 19 -11.94 -2.24 8.98
N ASN A 20 -13.14 -2.04 9.50
CA ASN A 20 -13.50 -0.80 10.17
C ASN A 20 -12.64 -0.58 11.42
N GLN A 21 -12.49 -1.62 12.22
CA GLN A 21 -11.67 -1.55 13.43
C GLN A 21 -10.19 -1.27 13.10
N ASN A 22 -9.64 -1.88 12.05
CA ASN A 22 -8.27 -1.63 11.63
C ASN A 22 -8.08 -0.20 11.13
N LEU A 23 -8.99 0.31 10.30
CA LEU A 23 -8.94 1.69 9.81
C LEU A 23 -9.09 2.71 10.94
N ASP A 24 -9.99 2.47 11.89
CA ASP A 24 -10.18 3.33 13.07
C ASP A 24 -8.93 3.34 13.96
N ASN A 25 -8.30 2.19 14.18
CA ASN A 25 -7.06 2.10 14.94
C ASN A 25 -5.92 2.90 14.27
N ILE A 26 -5.79 2.81 12.96
CA ILE A 26 -4.80 3.59 12.21
C ILE A 26 -5.14 5.08 12.30
N TYR A 27 -6.41 5.47 12.07
CA TYR A 27 -6.85 6.85 12.15
C TYR A 27 -6.55 7.48 13.52
N ASN A 28 -6.83 6.75 14.60
CA ASN A 28 -6.57 7.24 15.96
C ASN A 28 -5.08 7.50 16.24
N LYS A 29 -4.17 6.75 15.60
CA LYS A 29 -2.72 7.02 15.68
C LYS A 29 -2.33 8.28 14.90
N LEU A 30 -3.03 8.54 13.80
CA LEU A 30 -2.70 9.62 12.86
C LEU A 30 -3.47 10.92 13.09
N LYS A 31 -4.49 10.94 13.96
CA LYS A 31 -5.38 12.11 14.14
C LYS A 31 -4.64 13.42 14.41
N ASN A 32 -3.54 13.37 15.17
CA ASN A 32 -2.73 14.54 15.51
C ASN A 32 -1.49 14.72 14.61
N LEU A 33 -1.36 13.90 13.56
CA LEU A 33 -0.24 14.00 12.63
C LEU A 33 -0.37 15.26 11.78
N ILE A 34 0.71 16.04 11.70
CA ILE A 34 0.84 17.25 10.90
C ILE A 34 2.19 17.28 10.19
N ASN A 35 2.28 18.07 9.12
CA ASN A 35 3.54 18.40 8.45
C ASN A 35 4.34 17.17 7.96
N VAL A 36 3.68 16.23 7.32
CA VAL A 36 4.31 15.11 6.63
C VAL A 36 4.02 15.16 5.15
N ASP A 37 4.91 14.60 4.34
CA ASP A 37 4.76 14.51 2.90
C ASP A 37 4.10 13.19 2.48
N LEU A 38 4.37 12.12 3.25
CA LEU A 38 3.93 10.78 2.92
C LEU A 38 3.61 9.98 4.19
N ILE A 39 2.45 9.35 4.21
CA ILE A 39 2.07 8.32 5.19
C ILE A 39 2.28 6.94 4.56
N VAL A 40 3.01 6.06 5.22
CA VAL A 40 3.25 4.67 4.79
C VAL A 40 2.53 3.73 5.75
N LEU A 41 1.52 3.04 5.24
CA LEU A 41 0.76 2.02 5.95
C LEU A 41 1.40 0.64 5.78
N PRO A 42 1.13 -0.32 6.69
CA PRO A 42 1.65 -1.68 6.58
C PRO A 42 1.14 -2.45 5.35
N GLU A 43 1.73 -3.62 5.10
CA GLU A 43 1.19 -4.61 4.16
C GLU A 43 -0.20 -5.06 4.61
N THR A 44 -1.17 -5.12 3.67
CA THR A 44 -2.56 -5.56 3.90
C THR A 44 -3.19 -4.91 5.14
N PHE A 45 -2.99 -3.59 5.28
CA PHE A 45 -3.27 -2.82 6.50
C PHE A 45 -4.73 -2.86 6.96
N ASP A 46 -5.67 -3.21 6.08
CA ASP A 46 -7.10 -3.21 6.39
C ASP A 46 -7.61 -4.57 6.92
N LYS A 47 -6.96 -5.68 6.55
CA LYS A 47 -7.44 -7.05 6.87
C LYS A 47 -6.37 -7.97 7.42
N GLY A 48 -5.12 -7.54 7.38
CA GLY A 48 -3.97 -8.37 7.73
C GLY A 48 -3.64 -9.44 6.68
N PHE A 49 -2.54 -10.10 6.91
CA PHE A 49 -1.98 -11.12 6.04
C PHE A 49 -2.54 -12.51 6.40
N ASN A 50 -3.81 -12.76 6.00
CA ASN A 50 -4.55 -13.97 6.35
C ASN A 50 -5.03 -14.72 5.12
N PHE A 51 -4.88 -16.05 5.09
CA PHE A 51 -5.28 -16.91 3.97
C PHE A 51 -6.17 -18.06 4.42
N PRO A 52 -7.21 -18.43 3.65
CA PRO A 52 -7.71 -17.75 2.45
C PRO A 52 -8.23 -16.34 2.74
N PRO A 53 -8.03 -15.39 1.81
CA PRO A 53 -8.48 -14.02 1.99
C PRO A 53 -10.02 -13.95 2.01
N LYS A 54 -10.58 -13.18 2.94
CA LYS A 54 -12.03 -13.00 3.07
C LYS A 54 -12.43 -11.58 2.70
N ASN A 55 -13.64 -11.43 2.16
CA ASN A 55 -14.26 -10.12 1.87
C ASN A 55 -13.36 -9.21 1.00
N VAL A 56 -12.72 -9.77 -0.02
CA VAL A 56 -11.89 -9.00 -0.94
C VAL A 56 -12.77 -8.16 -1.84
N HIS A 57 -12.54 -6.85 -1.84
CA HIS A 57 -13.28 -5.89 -2.67
C HIS A 57 -12.60 -5.68 -4.02
N ASP A 58 -13.41 -5.34 -5.02
CA ASP A 58 -12.89 -4.89 -6.30
C ASP A 58 -12.12 -3.58 -6.15
N PHE A 59 -11.07 -3.39 -6.95
CA PHE A 59 -10.24 -2.21 -6.89
C PHE A 59 -11.05 -0.90 -6.99
N LYS A 60 -12.02 -0.83 -7.91
CA LYS A 60 -12.79 0.38 -8.19
C LYS A 60 -13.68 0.83 -7.02
N ASN A 61 -14.21 -0.12 -6.26
CA ASN A 61 -15.18 0.13 -5.18
C ASN A 61 -14.63 -0.27 -3.82
N ASN A 62 -13.32 -0.22 -3.65
CA ASN A 62 -12.66 -0.64 -2.40
C ASN A 62 -12.82 0.44 -1.32
N PRO A 63 -13.49 0.13 -0.20
CA PRO A 63 -13.71 1.10 0.88
C PRO A 63 -12.40 1.57 1.53
N SER A 64 -11.38 0.71 1.59
CA SER A 64 -10.08 1.06 2.16
C SER A 64 -9.33 2.05 1.28
N ILE A 65 -9.47 1.96 -0.06
CA ILE A 65 -8.91 2.97 -0.98
C ILE A 65 -9.64 4.31 -0.82
N LEU A 66 -10.96 4.29 -0.67
CA LEU A 66 -11.72 5.52 -0.41
C LEU A 66 -11.30 6.17 0.91
N TRP A 67 -11.11 5.36 1.95
CA TRP A 67 -10.61 5.82 3.24
C TRP A 67 -9.19 6.42 3.11
N MET A 68 -8.26 5.77 2.39
CA MET A 68 -6.93 6.33 2.11
C MET A 68 -7.01 7.71 1.46
N LYS A 69 -7.86 7.87 0.44
CA LYS A 69 -8.07 9.17 -0.23
C LYS A 69 -8.58 10.24 0.73
N THR A 70 -9.54 9.89 1.57
CA THR A 70 -10.13 10.79 2.55
C THR A 70 -9.07 11.25 3.56
N LEU A 71 -8.30 10.30 4.12
CA LEU A 71 -7.24 10.61 5.08
C LEU A 71 -6.12 11.46 4.45
N ALA A 72 -5.69 11.14 3.24
CA ALA A 72 -4.66 11.90 2.53
C ALA A 72 -5.08 13.35 2.29
N ARG A 73 -6.36 13.59 1.95
CA ARG A 73 -6.91 14.94 1.79
C ARG A 73 -6.98 15.68 3.12
N GLU A 74 -7.44 15.01 4.19
CA GLU A 74 -7.48 15.58 5.55
C GLU A 74 -6.08 16.00 6.02
N LYS A 75 -5.08 15.14 5.79
CA LYS A 75 -3.69 15.35 6.23
C LYS A 75 -2.86 16.18 5.24
N GLN A 76 -3.41 16.49 4.06
CA GLN A 76 -2.73 17.24 2.99
C GLN A 76 -1.40 16.60 2.55
N CYS A 77 -1.31 15.28 2.53
CA CYS A 77 -0.13 14.52 2.17
C CYS A 77 -0.46 13.34 1.25
N ALA A 78 0.55 12.69 0.68
CA ALA A 78 0.35 11.41 0.03
C ALA A 78 0.20 10.28 1.05
N ILE A 79 -0.39 9.16 0.62
CA ILE A 79 -0.54 7.96 1.44
C ILE A 79 -0.27 6.72 0.59
N CYS A 80 0.40 5.73 1.17
CA CYS A 80 0.59 4.45 0.52
C CYS A 80 0.47 3.28 1.51
N GLY A 81 0.27 2.09 0.95
CA GLY A 81 0.17 0.82 1.67
C GLY A 81 -0.29 -0.28 0.72
N SER A 82 -0.39 -1.53 1.17
CA SER A 82 -0.93 -2.57 0.30
C SER A 82 -2.28 -3.10 0.79
N LEU A 83 -3.06 -3.61 -0.14
CA LEU A 83 -4.39 -4.18 0.04
C LEU A 83 -4.53 -5.45 -0.78
N MET A 84 -5.31 -6.41 -0.30
CA MET A 84 -5.81 -7.47 -1.15
C MET A 84 -6.98 -6.92 -1.97
N VAL A 85 -6.84 -6.92 -3.30
CA VAL A 85 -7.86 -6.40 -4.22
C VAL A 85 -8.23 -7.45 -5.25
N LYS A 86 -9.50 -7.48 -5.62
CA LYS A 86 -9.99 -8.31 -6.71
C LYS A 86 -10.00 -7.50 -8.01
N GLU A 87 -9.53 -8.13 -9.07
CA GLU A 87 -9.64 -7.60 -10.42
C GLU A 87 -9.91 -8.78 -11.37
N ASN A 88 -11.05 -8.74 -12.04
CA ASN A 88 -11.60 -9.88 -12.77
C ASN A 88 -11.72 -11.10 -11.83
N ASP A 89 -11.13 -12.24 -12.21
CA ASP A 89 -11.16 -13.47 -11.42
C ASP A 89 -9.93 -13.65 -10.51
N ASN A 90 -9.02 -12.66 -10.52
CA ASN A 90 -7.77 -12.73 -9.76
C ASN A 90 -7.83 -11.86 -8.49
N ILE A 91 -7.05 -12.26 -7.50
CA ILE A 91 -6.78 -11.46 -6.30
C ILE A 91 -5.31 -11.10 -6.28
N PHE A 92 -5.00 -9.82 -6.05
CA PHE A 92 -3.64 -9.30 -5.97
C PHE A 92 -3.37 -8.71 -4.59
N ASN A 93 -2.15 -8.87 -4.10
CA ASN A 93 -1.62 -8.02 -3.03
C ASN A 93 -1.07 -6.76 -3.70
N ARG A 94 -1.88 -5.70 -3.72
CA ARG A 94 -1.63 -4.49 -4.50
C ARG A 94 -1.18 -3.34 -3.62
N PHE A 95 -0.01 -2.81 -3.91
CA PHE A 95 0.43 -1.52 -3.40
C PHE A 95 -0.41 -0.41 -4.04
N ILE A 96 -0.85 0.51 -3.19
CA ILE A 96 -1.57 1.72 -3.57
C ILE A 96 -0.75 2.91 -3.08
N PHE A 97 -0.48 3.85 -3.97
CA PHE A 97 0.04 5.16 -3.62
C PHE A 97 -0.92 6.21 -4.15
N TYR A 98 -1.47 7.03 -3.26
CA TYR A 98 -2.35 8.11 -3.65
C TYR A 98 -1.67 9.46 -3.42
N ASP A 99 -1.49 10.22 -4.51
CA ASP A 99 -1.05 11.61 -4.49
C ASP A 99 -2.30 12.51 -4.44
N ASN A 100 -2.55 13.13 -3.28
CA ASN A 100 -3.74 13.96 -3.07
C ASN A 100 -3.68 15.30 -3.83
N VAL A 101 -2.49 15.78 -4.20
CA VAL A 101 -2.31 17.04 -4.92
C VAL A 101 -2.68 16.87 -6.38
N LYS A 102 -2.24 15.76 -7.00
CA LYS A 102 -2.52 15.46 -8.40
C LYS A 102 -3.80 14.64 -8.61
N ASP A 103 -4.39 14.12 -7.54
CA ASP A 103 -5.50 13.15 -7.55
C ASP A 103 -5.19 11.90 -8.38
N ILE A 104 -3.96 11.39 -8.27
CA ILE A 104 -3.46 10.24 -9.03
C ILE A 104 -3.22 9.06 -8.08
N ILE A 105 -3.58 7.86 -8.54
CA ILE A 105 -3.20 6.59 -7.91
C ILE A 105 -2.12 5.92 -8.75
N HIS A 106 -0.99 5.56 -8.11
CA HIS A 106 -0.02 4.62 -8.63
C HIS A 106 -0.24 3.26 -7.97
N THR A 107 -0.09 2.18 -8.73
CA THR A 107 -0.29 0.81 -8.24
C THR A 107 0.86 -0.09 -8.65
N TYR A 108 1.13 -1.11 -7.82
CA TYR A 108 2.07 -2.17 -8.10
C TYR A 108 1.54 -3.47 -7.49
N ASP A 109 1.58 -4.57 -8.22
CA ASP A 109 1.17 -5.88 -7.71
C ASP A 109 2.40 -6.66 -7.28
N LYS A 110 2.37 -7.20 -6.06
CA LYS A 110 3.48 -7.96 -5.47
C LYS A 110 3.96 -9.06 -6.41
N LEU A 111 5.25 -9.03 -6.74
CA LEU A 111 5.87 -9.99 -7.65
C LEU A 111 6.21 -11.30 -6.94
N HIS A 112 6.79 -11.23 -5.75
CA HIS A 112 7.25 -12.39 -5.00
C HIS A 112 6.29 -12.71 -3.86
N LEU A 113 5.46 -13.71 -4.08
CA LEU A 113 4.49 -14.18 -3.10
C LEU A 113 5.17 -15.03 -2.03
N PHE A 114 4.72 -14.88 -0.79
CA PHE A 114 5.29 -15.59 0.36
C PHE A 114 4.66 -16.99 0.50
N SER A 115 5.19 -17.97 -0.22
CA SER A 115 4.68 -19.34 -0.29
C SER A 115 4.70 -20.07 1.07
N ILE A 116 5.60 -19.70 1.98
CA ILE A 116 5.64 -20.25 3.34
C ILE A 116 4.31 -20.00 4.09
N ALA A 117 3.65 -18.88 3.81
CA ALA A 117 2.32 -18.57 4.33
C ALA A 117 1.19 -18.98 3.38
N ASN A 118 1.46 -19.72 2.31
CA ASN A 118 0.51 -20.11 1.26
C ASN A 118 -0.11 -18.94 0.50
N GLU A 119 0.54 -17.78 0.44
CA GLU A 119 0.05 -16.62 -0.32
C GLU A 119 -0.17 -16.99 -1.80
N ASP A 120 0.76 -17.72 -2.39
CA ASP A 120 0.76 -18.17 -3.78
C ASP A 120 -0.41 -19.09 -4.17
N LYS A 121 -1.11 -19.66 -3.19
CA LYS A 121 -2.31 -20.47 -3.45
C LYS A 121 -3.58 -19.64 -3.68
N TYR A 122 -3.57 -18.38 -3.28
CA TYR A 122 -4.75 -17.54 -3.27
C TYR A 122 -4.57 -16.21 -3.98
N ILE A 123 -3.33 -15.75 -4.11
CA ILE A 123 -2.98 -14.46 -4.69
C ILE A 123 -2.26 -14.69 -6.02
N THR A 124 -2.61 -13.88 -7.00
CA THR A 124 -1.93 -13.84 -8.29
C THR A 124 -0.74 -12.88 -8.19
N SER A 125 0.44 -13.32 -8.63
CA SER A 125 1.62 -12.45 -8.65
C SER A 125 1.50 -11.38 -9.72
N GLY A 126 2.11 -10.23 -9.46
CA GLY A 126 2.34 -9.20 -10.46
C GLY A 126 3.32 -9.68 -11.54
N THR A 127 3.42 -8.90 -12.61
CA THR A 127 4.23 -9.26 -13.80
C THR A 127 5.30 -8.24 -14.14
N GLU A 128 5.29 -7.07 -13.51
CA GLU A 128 6.18 -5.96 -13.87
C GLU A 128 6.65 -5.16 -12.66
N ILE A 129 7.89 -4.69 -12.71
CA ILE A 129 8.43 -3.69 -11.80
C ILE A 129 7.85 -2.35 -12.23
N LYS A 130 7.47 -1.52 -11.25
CA LYS A 130 6.97 -0.18 -11.50
C LYS A 130 7.75 0.85 -10.70
N SER A 131 8.02 1.98 -11.34
CA SER A 131 8.52 3.17 -10.67
C SER A 131 7.69 4.38 -11.08
N PHE A 132 7.66 5.40 -10.22
CA PHE A 132 6.96 6.66 -10.49
C PHE A 132 7.61 7.82 -9.73
N LYS A 133 7.33 9.04 -10.20
CA LYS A 133 7.81 10.25 -9.53
C LYS A 133 6.79 10.81 -8.56
N TYR A 134 7.24 11.05 -7.33
CA TYR A 134 6.52 11.84 -6.34
C TYR A 134 7.42 12.96 -5.83
N LYS A 135 6.99 14.22 -5.99
CA LYS A 135 7.86 15.39 -5.78
C LYS A 135 9.15 15.27 -6.61
N ASN A 136 10.32 15.27 -5.98
CA ASN A 136 11.61 15.12 -6.64
C ASN A 136 12.21 13.72 -6.51
N TRP A 137 11.43 12.74 -6.01
CA TRP A 137 11.89 11.38 -5.73
C TRP A 137 11.36 10.40 -6.76
N ASN A 138 12.21 9.47 -7.18
CA ASN A 138 11.78 8.30 -7.93
C ASN A 138 11.47 7.18 -6.93
N ILE A 139 10.23 6.71 -6.93
CA ILE A 139 9.75 5.70 -5.99
C ILE A 139 9.57 4.37 -6.72
N CYS A 140 10.21 3.32 -6.23
CA CYS A 140 10.02 1.95 -6.65
C CYS A 140 9.34 1.17 -5.52
N PRO A 141 8.03 0.87 -5.61
CA PRO A 141 7.33 0.16 -4.57
C PRO A 141 7.75 -1.31 -4.51
N GLN A 142 7.87 -1.82 -3.30
CA GLN A 142 8.06 -3.24 -3.01
C GLN A 142 7.18 -3.63 -1.83
N ILE A 143 6.66 -4.87 -1.82
CA ILE A 143 5.80 -5.36 -0.76
C ILE A 143 6.50 -6.51 -0.04
N CYS A 144 6.91 -6.28 1.21
CA CYS A 144 7.38 -7.28 2.17
C CYS A 144 8.43 -8.24 1.58
N TYR A 145 8.01 -9.42 1.11
CA TYR A 145 8.89 -10.47 0.62
C TYR A 145 9.67 -10.08 -0.64
N ASP A 146 9.18 -9.10 -1.43
CA ASP A 146 9.92 -8.57 -2.57
C ASP A 146 11.32 -8.06 -2.19
N LEU A 147 11.49 -7.54 -0.96
CA LEU A 147 12.78 -7.06 -0.45
C LEU A 147 13.87 -8.15 -0.37
N ARG A 148 13.50 -9.41 -0.43
CA ARG A 148 14.46 -10.54 -0.49
C ARG A 148 15.08 -10.72 -1.88
N PHE A 149 14.58 -10.02 -2.88
CA PHE A 149 14.98 -10.16 -4.28
C PHE A 149 15.59 -8.86 -4.81
N PRO A 150 16.84 -8.52 -4.44
CA PRO A 150 17.46 -7.24 -4.77
C PRO A 150 17.64 -7.02 -6.28
N VAL A 151 17.44 -8.04 -7.10
CA VAL A 151 17.45 -7.91 -8.57
C VAL A 151 16.35 -6.95 -9.03
N LEU A 152 15.20 -6.88 -8.32
CA LEU A 152 14.11 -5.96 -8.62
C LEU A 152 14.54 -4.49 -8.55
N THR A 153 15.57 -4.20 -7.78
CA THR A 153 16.02 -2.83 -7.52
C THR A 153 17.24 -2.42 -8.33
N LYS A 154 17.75 -3.30 -9.20
CA LYS A 154 18.99 -3.00 -9.96
C LYS A 154 18.75 -2.39 -11.33
N GLU A 155 17.56 -2.53 -11.89
CA GLU A 155 17.29 -2.14 -13.28
C GLU A 155 16.70 -0.75 -13.43
N ASP A 156 16.10 -0.19 -12.39
CA ASP A 156 15.50 1.16 -12.42
C ASP A 156 16.30 2.16 -11.59
N ALA A 157 16.50 3.35 -12.14
CA ALA A 157 17.04 4.49 -11.40
C ALA A 157 15.95 5.06 -10.49
N PHE A 158 16.02 4.75 -9.20
CA PHE A 158 15.16 5.30 -8.16
C PHE A 158 15.98 5.81 -6.97
N ASP A 159 15.38 6.64 -6.13
CA ASP A 159 16.01 7.33 -5.00
C ASP A 159 15.74 6.64 -3.66
#